data_e8281e49fabed673b926cbaa25e2f5b3
#
_entry.id   e8281e49fabed673b926cbaa25e2f5b3
#
_cell.length_a   1.000
_cell.length_b   1.000
_cell.length_c   1.000
_cell.angle_alpha   90.00
_cell.angle_beta   90.00
_cell.angle_gamma   90.00
#
_symmetry.space_group_name_H-M   'P 1'
#
loop_
_entity.id
_entity.type
_entity.pdbx_description
1 polymer ?
#
loop_
_entity_poly.entity_id
_entity_poly.type
_entity_poly.pdbx_seq_one_letter_code
_entity_poly.pdbx_strand_id
1 'polypeptide(L)'
;MAQPIIFDCDPGHDDAIALVLALASPELEVKAVTSSAGNQTPDKTLRNVLRMLTLLKRPDIPVAGGAVKPLMRELIIADNVHGESGLDGPALPEPGFAPQFCTAVELMAKVLRESAEPVTLVATGPQTNVALLLNSHPELHSKIARIVIMGGAMGLGNWTPAAEFNIFVDPEAAEIVFQSGLPIVMAGLDVTHRAQIMTNDIERFRAIGNPVATTVAELLDFFMEYHKAEKWGFHGAPLHDPCTIAWLLKPEMFTTIERWVGVETQGKYTQGMTVVDYYSLTGNKPNTTLMVDIDRQAFVDLLAERLAYYSAA
;
A
#
# COMPACT_ATOMS: atom_id res chain seq x y z
N MET A 1 -12.58 13.75 -14.90
CA MET A 1 -12.83 13.95 -13.45
C MET A 1 -11.75 13.15 -12.72
N ALA A 2 -11.33 13.60 -11.54
CA ALA A 2 -10.37 12.85 -10.72
C ALA A 2 -11.00 11.53 -10.25
N GLN A 3 -10.22 10.46 -10.23
CA GLN A 3 -10.68 9.15 -9.77
C GLN A 3 -10.79 9.12 -8.25
N PRO A 4 -11.98 8.84 -7.66
CA PRO A 4 -12.11 8.77 -6.21
C PRO A 4 -11.42 7.49 -5.67
N ILE A 5 -10.60 7.68 -4.64
CA ILE A 5 -9.93 6.57 -3.95
C ILE A 5 -10.13 6.66 -2.43
N ILE A 6 -10.15 5.51 -1.77
CA ILE A 6 -9.89 5.35 -0.34
C ILE A 6 -8.54 4.69 -0.21
N PHE A 7 -7.67 5.24 0.64
CA PHE A 7 -6.32 4.74 0.87
C PHE A 7 -6.25 4.07 2.25
N ASP A 8 -6.16 2.73 2.28
CA ASP A 8 -5.99 1.92 3.50
C ASP A 8 -4.53 1.49 3.59
N CYS A 9 -3.83 1.88 4.65
CA CYS A 9 -2.38 1.75 4.76
C CYS A 9 -1.94 1.45 6.20
N ASP A 10 -0.74 0.93 6.38
CA ASP A 10 -0.11 0.72 7.69
C ASP A 10 1.23 1.48 7.80
N PRO A 11 1.22 2.84 7.76
CA PRO A 11 2.37 3.63 7.38
C PRO A 11 3.69 3.20 7.96
N GLY A 12 4.43 2.50 7.06
CA GLY A 12 5.85 2.41 6.94
C GLY A 12 6.37 3.44 5.94
N HIS A 13 7.64 3.31 5.56
CA HIS A 13 8.34 4.27 4.71
C HIS A 13 7.73 4.40 3.32
N ASP A 14 7.36 3.28 2.71
CA ASP A 14 6.80 3.21 1.36
C ASP A 14 5.31 3.59 1.31
N ASP A 15 4.49 3.24 2.33
CA ASP A 15 3.14 3.77 2.48
C ASP A 15 3.14 5.31 2.52
N ALA A 16 4.06 5.89 3.32
CA ALA A 16 4.20 7.34 3.42
C ALA A 16 4.50 7.97 2.06
N ILE A 17 5.36 7.34 1.26
CA ILE A 17 5.70 7.82 -0.09
C ILE A 17 4.54 7.59 -1.06
N ALA A 18 3.79 6.49 -0.93
CA ALA A 18 2.57 6.26 -1.71
C ALA A 18 1.51 7.34 -1.45
N LEU A 19 1.32 7.71 -0.17
CA LEU A 19 0.42 8.80 0.20
C LEU A 19 0.88 10.15 -0.36
N VAL A 20 2.18 10.46 -0.31
CA VAL A 20 2.77 11.65 -0.94
C VAL A 20 2.48 11.66 -2.43
N LEU A 21 2.69 10.54 -3.14
CA LEU A 21 2.43 10.41 -4.57
C LEU A 21 0.94 10.61 -4.90
N ALA A 22 0.04 9.99 -4.13
CA ALA A 22 -1.40 10.11 -4.34
C ALA A 22 -1.88 11.56 -4.20
N LEU A 23 -1.41 12.28 -3.16
CA LEU A 23 -1.85 13.64 -2.87
C LEU A 23 -1.21 14.71 -3.76
N ALA A 24 -0.10 14.40 -4.43
CA ALA A 24 0.50 15.24 -5.48
C ALA A 24 -0.14 15.04 -6.85
N SER A 25 -1.11 14.12 -6.98
CA SER A 25 -1.64 13.68 -8.27
C SER A 25 -3.09 14.15 -8.45
N PRO A 26 -3.33 15.23 -9.25
CA PRO A 26 -4.68 15.78 -9.47
C PRO A 26 -5.62 14.83 -10.21
N GLU A 27 -5.11 13.74 -10.76
CA GLU A 27 -5.87 12.65 -11.37
C GLU A 27 -6.63 11.81 -10.34
N LEU A 28 -6.22 11.89 -9.07
CA LEU A 28 -6.81 11.13 -7.96
C LEU A 28 -7.49 12.08 -6.96
N GLU A 29 -8.61 11.63 -6.41
CA GLU A 29 -9.29 12.29 -5.31
C GLU A 29 -9.28 11.37 -4.08
N VAL A 30 -8.38 11.64 -3.13
CA VAL A 30 -8.30 10.88 -1.87
C VAL A 30 -9.47 11.26 -0.97
N LYS A 31 -10.51 10.41 -0.91
CA LYS A 31 -11.74 10.65 -0.14
C LYS A 31 -11.59 10.38 1.35
N ALA A 32 -10.71 9.45 1.71
CA ALA A 32 -10.39 9.09 3.09
C ALA A 32 -9.06 8.33 3.14
N VAL A 33 -8.40 8.39 4.29
CA VAL A 33 -7.29 7.52 4.63
C VAL A 33 -7.64 6.71 5.87
N THR A 34 -7.45 5.40 5.80
CA THR A 34 -7.65 4.49 6.95
C THR A 34 -6.34 3.80 7.29
N SER A 35 -6.14 3.51 8.58
CA SER A 35 -4.94 2.81 8.99
C SER A 35 -5.22 1.36 9.35
N SER A 36 -4.34 0.44 8.96
CA SER A 36 -4.28 -0.94 9.43
C SER A 36 -3.07 -1.15 10.33
N ALA A 37 -3.08 -2.23 11.10
CA ALA A 37 -1.91 -2.70 11.81
C ALA A 37 -1.12 -3.66 10.91
N GLY A 38 0.20 -3.58 10.94
CA GLY A 38 1.09 -4.41 10.13
C GLY A 38 2.53 -3.95 10.30
N ASN A 39 2.99 -2.95 9.55
CA ASN A 39 4.35 -2.41 9.68
C ASN A 39 4.67 -1.97 11.11
N GLN A 40 3.64 -1.49 11.83
CA GLN A 40 3.72 -1.19 13.26
C GLN A 40 2.37 -1.43 13.96
N THR A 41 2.33 -1.19 15.28
CA THR A 41 1.12 -1.27 16.07
C THR A 41 0.05 -0.28 15.60
N PRO A 42 -1.25 -0.55 15.80
CA PRO A 42 -2.34 0.26 15.24
C PRO A 42 -2.34 1.73 15.68
N ASP A 43 -1.89 2.03 16.90
CA ASP A 43 -1.74 3.38 17.39
C ASP A 43 -0.62 4.14 16.68
N LYS A 44 0.50 3.46 16.38
CA LYS A 44 1.63 4.07 15.65
C LYS A 44 1.29 4.29 14.18
N THR A 45 0.66 3.32 13.52
CA THR A 45 0.26 3.47 12.10
C THR A 45 -0.76 4.60 11.94
N LEU A 46 -1.77 4.69 12.82
CA LEU A 46 -2.73 5.79 12.81
C LEU A 46 -2.03 7.15 13.05
N ARG A 47 -1.12 7.21 14.03
CA ARG A 47 -0.35 8.42 14.29
C ARG A 47 0.49 8.83 13.09
N ASN A 48 1.09 7.88 12.38
CA ASN A 48 1.89 8.12 11.20
C ASN A 48 1.07 8.67 10.04
N VAL A 49 -0.16 8.17 9.81
CA VAL A 49 -1.10 8.79 8.86
C VAL A 49 -1.29 10.27 9.18
N LEU A 50 -1.62 10.57 10.43
CA LEU A 50 -1.89 11.96 10.86
C LEU A 50 -0.65 12.86 10.73
N ARG A 51 0.55 12.36 11.05
CA ARG A 51 1.82 13.08 10.89
C ARG A 51 2.11 13.39 9.41
N MET A 52 1.91 12.40 8.53
CA MET A 52 2.10 12.60 7.08
C MET A 52 1.11 13.61 6.52
N LEU A 53 -0.17 13.50 6.83
CA LEU A 53 -1.17 14.48 6.39
C LEU A 53 -0.94 15.87 6.97
N THR A 54 -0.36 15.97 8.18
CA THR A 54 0.07 17.26 8.77
C THR A 54 1.23 17.86 7.98
N LEU A 55 2.24 17.06 7.62
CA LEU A 55 3.35 17.49 6.75
C LEU A 55 2.83 17.98 5.40
N LEU A 56 1.88 17.26 4.82
CA LEU A 56 1.28 17.53 3.51
C LEU A 56 0.22 18.64 3.54
N LYS A 57 -0.07 19.21 4.73
CA LYS A 57 -1.09 20.26 4.95
C LYS A 57 -2.49 19.86 4.47
N ARG A 58 -2.88 18.59 4.70
CA ARG A 58 -4.15 18.02 4.27
C ARG A 58 -5.02 17.56 5.46
N PRO A 59 -5.36 18.47 6.41
CA PRO A 59 -6.28 18.15 7.51
C PRO A 59 -7.74 17.99 7.07
N ASP A 60 -8.04 18.32 5.81
CA ASP A 60 -9.35 18.18 5.18
C ASP A 60 -9.71 16.72 4.88
N ILE A 61 -8.72 15.82 4.77
CA ILE A 61 -8.94 14.41 4.48
C ILE A 61 -9.36 13.68 5.77
N PRO A 62 -10.53 13.03 5.80
CA PRO A 62 -10.94 12.26 6.95
C PRO A 62 -10.04 11.03 7.17
N VAL A 63 -9.65 10.78 8.42
CA VAL A 63 -8.80 9.66 8.83
C VAL A 63 -9.52 8.84 9.90
N ALA A 64 -9.46 7.51 9.81
CA ALA A 64 -9.92 6.61 10.88
C ALA A 64 -8.96 5.45 11.10
N GLY A 65 -8.83 5.05 12.38
CA GLY A 65 -8.10 3.84 12.77
C GLY A 65 -8.88 2.58 12.46
N GLY A 66 -8.18 1.53 12.03
CA GLY A 66 -8.76 0.25 11.67
C GLY A 66 -8.66 -0.82 12.75
N ALA A 67 -8.73 -2.06 12.30
CA ALA A 67 -8.62 -3.25 13.15
C ALA A 67 -7.29 -3.26 13.91
N VAL A 68 -7.36 -3.61 15.18
CA VAL A 68 -6.18 -3.64 16.05
C VAL A 68 -5.35 -4.92 15.90
N LYS A 69 -5.89 -5.92 15.23
CA LYS A 69 -5.23 -7.21 14.96
C LYS A 69 -5.85 -7.90 13.74
N PRO A 70 -5.17 -8.91 13.19
CA PRO A 70 -5.71 -9.79 12.14
C PRO A 70 -7.01 -10.48 12.55
N LEU A 71 -7.78 -11.00 11.58
CA LEU A 71 -9.07 -11.65 11.81
C LEU A 71 -8.95 -12.85 12.75
N MET A 72 -7.96 -13.71 12.51
CA MET A 72 -7.83 -14.99 13.21
C MET A 72 -6.51 -15.15 13.99
N ARG A 73 -5.53 -14.25 13.78
CA ARG A 73 -4.16 -14.45 14.24
C ARG A 73 -3.71 -13.36 15.20
N GLU A 74 -2.60 -13.62 15.89
CA GLU A 74 -1.89 -12.57 16.63
C GLU A 74 -1.21 -11.61 15.67
N LEU A 75 -1.16 -10.34 16.04
CA LEU A 75 -0.49 -9.30 15.25
C LEU A 75 1.02 -9.55 15.23
N ILE A 76 1.57 -9.51 14.02
CA ILE A 76 3.00 -9.47 13.76
C ILE A 76 3.31 -8.10 13.17
N ILE A 77 4.40 -7.48 13.62
CA ILE A 77 4.85 -6.17 13.13
C ILE A 77 6.24 -6.27 12.49
N ALA A 78 6.57 -5.29 11.64
CA ALA A 78 7.84 -5.20 10.90
C ALA A 78 8.74 -4.06 11.44
N ASP A 79 8.86 -3.94 12.76
CA ASP A 79 9.69 -2.93 13.43
C ASP A 79 11.18 -3.01 13.06
N ASN A 80 11.65 -4.21 12.70
CA ASN A 80 13.01 -4.43 12.19
C ASN A 80 13.27 -3.81 10.80
N VAL A 81 12.20 -3.45 10.06
CA VAL A 81 12.29 -2.82 8.73
C VAL A 81 12.04 -1.31 8.83
N HIS A 82 11.01 -0.92 9.58
CA HIS A 82 10.50 0.45 9.63
C HIS A 82 10.93 1.24 10.87
N GLY A 83 11.65 0.61 11.79
CA GLY A 83 12.11 1.22 13.02
C GLY A 83 11.03 1.30 14.09
N GLU A 84 11.36 1.89 15.23
CA GLU A 84 10.49 1.91 16.42
C GLU A 84 9.19 2.71 16.19
N SER A 85 9.27 3.83 15.46
CA SER A 85 8.09 4.65 15.16
C SER A 85 7.29 4.16 13.96
N GLY A 86 7.89 3.33 13.10
CA GLY A 86 7.39 2.95 11.79
C GLY A 86 7.81 3.92 10.67
N LEU A 87 8.28 5.11 11.02
CA LEU A 87 8.79 6.15 10.10
C LEU A 87 10.07 6.77 10.64
N ASP A 88 10.98 5.92 11.11
CA ASP A 88 12.28 6.38 11.60
C ASP A 88 13.12 6.98 10.46
N GLY A 89 13.94 7.98 10.77
CA GLY A 89 14.77 8.75 9.86
C GLY A 89 14.45 10.23 9.94
N PRO A 90 13.40 10.74 9.28
CA PRO A 90 13.07 12.16 9.29
C PRO A 90 12.43 12.65 10.60
N ALA A 91 12.62 13.94 10.89
CA ALA A 91 11.89 14.63 11.93
C ALA A 91 10.48 15.01 11.42
N LEU A 92 9.50 14.13 11.61
CA LEU A 92 8.12 14.41 11.23
C LEU A 92 7.40 15.28 12.26
N PRO A 93 6.46 16.15 11.82
CA PRO A 93 5.64 16.94 12.77
C PRO A 93 4.77 16.05 13.65
N GLU A 94 4.35 16.56 14.80
CA GLU A 94 3.28 15.96 15.58
C GLU A 94 1.94 16.11 14.82
N PRO A 95 0.96 15.19 15.05
CA PRO A 95 -0.36 15.30 14.47
C PRO A 95 -1.01 16.67 14.72
N GLY A 96 -1.34 17.39 13.65
CA GLY A 96 -1.98 18.70 13.73
C GLY A 96 -3.50 18.67 13.86
N PHE A 97 -4.11 17.47 13.79
CA PHE A 97 -5.55 17.25 13.86
C PHE A 97 -5.85 15.84 14.39
N ALA A 98 -7.10 15.60 14.80
CA ALA A 98 -7.55 14.32 15.34
C ALA A 98 -8.18 13.44 14.24
N PRO A 99 -8.13 12.11 14.38
CA PRO A 99 -8.88 11.21 13.52
C PRO A 99 -10.40 11.36 13.76
N GLN A 100 -11.20 10.82 12.83
CA GLN A 100 -12.65 10.73 12.99
C GLN A 100 -12.99 9.77 14.15
N PHE A 101 -14.08 10.07 14.85
CA PHE A 101 -14.56 9.22 15.94
C PHE A 101 -15.42 8.05 15.36
N CYS A 102 -14.79 7.24 14.54
CA CYS A 102 -15.37 6.03 13.94
C CYS A 102 -14.25 5.06 13.55
N THR A 103 -14.61 3.83 13.25
CA THR A 103 -13.68 2.83 12.74
C THR A 103 -13.37 3.04 11.25
N ALA A 104 -12.26 2.43 10.76
CA ALA A 104 -11.93 2.43 9.33
C ALA A 104 -13.09 1.89 8.48
N VAL A 105 -13.72 0.80 8.90
CA VAL A 105 -14.84 0.19 8.18
C VAL A 105 -16.04 1.14 8.08
N GLU A 106 -16.38 1.83 9.17
CA GLU A 106 -17.47 2.81 9.18
C GLU A 106 -17.16 4.01 8.27
N LEU A 107 -15.91 4.50 8.28
CA LEU A 107 -15.48 5.59 7.40
C LEU A 107 -15.52 5.18 5.94
N MET A 108 -14.96 4.01 5.59
CA MET A 108 -15.01 3.46 4.22
C MET A 108 -16.46 3.30 3.75
N ALA A 109 -17.33 2.67 4.57
CA ALA A 109 -18.72 2.46 4.25
C ALA A 109 -19.48 3.79 4.03
N LYS A 110 -19.20 4.80 4.86
CA LYS A 110 -19.76 6.15 4.68
C LYS A 110 -19.34 6.75 3.35
N VAL A 111 -18.04 6.75 3.03
CA VAL A 111 -17.52 7.30 1.76
C VAL A 111 -18.13 6.60 0.56
N LEU A 112 -18.24 5.26 0.58
CA LEU A 112 -18.86 4.48 -0.50
C LEU A 112 -20.34 4.85 -0.70
N ARG A 113 -21.10 5.02 0.39
CA ARG A 113 -22.51 5.41 0.31
C ARG A 113 -22.70 6.81 -0.26
N GLU A 114 -21.86 7.75 0.13
CA GLU A 114 -21.95 9.16 -0.24
C GLU A 114 -21.34 9.45 -1.63
N SER A 115 -20.50 8.56 -2.14
CA SER A 115 -19.87 8.75 -3.46
C SER A 115 -20.88 8.59 -4.59
N ALA A 116 -20.86 9.55 -5.52
CA ALA A 116 -21.66 9.49 -6.74
C ALA A 116 -21.11 8.43 -7.72
N GLU A 117 -19.79 8.26 -7.75
CA GLU A 117 -19.07 7.34 -8.62
C GLU A 117 -18.53 6.16 -7.80
N PRO A 118 -18.35 4.97 -8.40
CA PRO A 118 -17.65 3.87 -7.73
C PRO A 118 -16.23 4.27 -7.33
N VAL A 119 -15.82 3.89 -6.12
CA VAL A 119 -14.54 4.27 -5.51
C VAL A 119 -13.52 3.12 -5.65
N THR A 120 -12.27 3.43 -5.95
CA THR A 120 -11.18 2.48 -5.87
C THR A 120 -10.66 2.38 -4.44
N LEU A 121 -10.58 1.17 -3.91
CA LEU A 121 -9.86 0.90 -2.66
C LEU A 121 -8.40 0.63 -2.98
N VAL A 122 -7.49 1.40 -2.39
CA VAL A 122 -6.05 1.15 -2.45
C VAL A 122 -5.64 0.65 -1.07
N ALA A 123 -5.14 -0.56 -0.99
CA ALA A 123 -4.75 -1.21 0.27
C ALA A 123 -3.28 -1.61 0.20
N THR A 124 -2.45 -0.92 0.98
CA THR A 124 -0.99 -1.11 1.00
C THR A 124 -0.51 -1.91 2.20
N GLY A 125 -1.38 -2.11 3.19
CA GLY A 125 -1.13 -2.98 4.36
C GLY A 125 -1.90 -4.31 4.32
N PRO A 126 -1.93 -5.04 5.45
CA PRO A 126 -2.76 -6.24 5.62
C PRO A 126 -4.22 -5.96 5.32
N GLN A 127 -4.90 -6.90 4.64
CA GLN A 127 -6.24 -6.71 4.07
C GLN A 127 -7.38 -6.72 5.10
N THR A 128 -7.09 -6.67 6.39
CA THR A 128 -8.07 -6.83 7.49
C THR A 128 -9.24 -5.87 7.39
N ASN A 129 -8.97 -4.56 7.19
CA ASN A 129 -10.03 -3.56 7.10
C ASN A 129 -10.90 -3.76 5.85
N VAL A 130 -10.29 -4.07 4.71
CA VAL A 130 -11.00 -4.32 3.45
C VAL A 130 -11.89 -5.57 3.58
N ALA A 131 -11.37 -6.66 4.13
CA ALA A 131 -12.14 -7.88 4.37
C ALA A 131 -13.33 -7.65 5.30
N LEU A 132 -13.13 -6.89 6.39
CA LEU A 132 -14.20 -6.52 7.31
C LEU A 132 -15.27 -5.65 6.61
N LEU A 133 -14.86 -4.70 5.77
CA LEU A 133 -15.79 -3.89 4.97
C LEU A 133 -16.63 -4.77 4.05
N LEU A 134 -15.99 -5.67 3.28
CA LEU A 134 -16.68 -6.54 2.33
C LEU A 134 -17.67 -7.48 3.01
N ASN A 135 -17.31 -8.05 4.15
CA ASN A 135 -18.17 -8.95 4.90
C ASN A 135 -19.32 -8.23 5.61
N SER A 136 -19.07 -7.02 6.15
CA SER A 136 -20.07 -6.28 6.92
C SER A 136 -21.04 -5.50 6.05
N HIS A 137 -20.62 -5.14 4.82
CA HIS A 137 -21.36 -4.26 3.91
C HIS A 137 -21.42 -4.83 2.48
N PRO A 138 -21.94 -6.05 2.27
CA PRO A 138 -22.05 -6.64 0.94
C PRO A 138 -22.89 -5.80 -0.04
N GLU A 139 -23.82 -4.99 0.48
CA GLU A 139 -24.62 -4.06 -0.31
C GLU A 139 -23.80 -2.94 -0.98
N LEU A 140 -22.56 -2.71 -0.51
CA LEU A 140 -21.67 -1.68 -1.05
C LEU A 140 -20.71 -2.20 -2.12
N HIS A 141 -20.70 -3.51 -2.43
CA HIS A 141 -19.80 -4.05 -3.45
C HIS A 141 -19.94 -3.34 -4.80
N SER A 142 -21.16 -3.00 -5.21
CA SER A 142 -21.41 -2.25 -6.45
C SER A 142 -20.86 -0.82 -6.45
N LYS A 143 -20.49 -0.28 -5.28
CA LYS A 143 -19.87 1.03 -5.10
C LYS A 143 -18.34 0.97 -5.14
N ILE A 144 -17.76 -0.21 -5.23
CA ILE A 144 -16.31 -0.42 -5.33
C ILE A 144 -15.96 -0.65 -6.79
N ALA A 145 -15.18 0.25 -7.37
CA ALA A 145 -14.73 0.14 -8.76
C ALA A 145 -13.73 -1.01 -8.94
N ARG A 146 -12.79 -1.12 -8.01
CA ARG A 146 -11.74 -2.14 -7.92
C ARG A 146 -11.00 -2.04 -6.60
N ILE A 147 -10.21 -3.06 -6.30
CA ILE A 147 -9.27 -3.07 -5.17
C ILE A 147 -7.86 -3.17 -5.74
N VAL A 148 -7.00 -2.21 -5.42
CA VAL A 148 -5.57 -2.23 -5.79
C VAL A 148 -4.77 -2.51 -4.54
N ILE A 149 -4.11 -3.65 -4.49
CA ILE A 149 -3.38 -4.09 -3.30
C ILE A 149 -1.87 -4.09 -3.53
N MET A 150 -1.11 -3.72 -2.49
CA MET A 150 0.28 -4.15 -2.37
C MET A 150 0.32 -5.38 -1.49
N GLY A 151 0.80 -6.48 -2.02
CA GLY A 151 0.93 -7.73 -1.29
C GLY A 151 1.06 -8.95 -2.19
N GLY A 152 1.53 -10.03 -1.61
CA GLY A 152 1.70 -11.30 -2.29
C GLY A 152 2.85 -11.38 -3.27
N ALA A 153 2.97 -12.55 -3.89
CA ALA A 153 3.98 -12.86 -4.90
C ALA A 153 3.53 -14.05 -5.74
N MET A 154 4.00 -14.14 -6.98
CA MET A 154 3.89 -15.38 -7.78
C MET A 154 4.94 -16.42 -7.38
N GLY A 155 6.01 -15.98 -6.73
CA GLY A 155 7.18 -16.79 -6.43
C GLY A 155 7.62 -16.68 -4.97
N LEU A 156 8.78 -16.07 -4.75
CA LEU A 156 9.40 -15.99 -3.43
C LEU A 156 8.72 -14.95 -2.53
N GLY A 157 8.56 -15.30 -1.25
CA GLY A 157 8.15 -14.37 -0.22
C GLY A 157 9.31 -13.50 0.28
N ASN A 158 8.97 -12.53 1.15
CA ASN A 158 9.93 -11.69 1.86
C ASN A 158 9.87 -11.85 3.38
N TRP A 159 8.73 -12.31 3.91
CA TRP A 159 8.59 -12.60 5.35
C TRP A 159 8.89 -14.06 5.68
N THR A 160 8.33 -14.96 4.90
CA THR A 160 8.73 -16.37 4.88
C THR A 160 9.21 -16.72 3.47
N PRO A 161 9.86 -17.89 3.25
CA PRO A 161 10.23 -18.29 1.88
C PRO A 161 9.04 -18.34 0.89
N ALA A 162 7.82 -18.49 1.39
CA ALA A 162 6.62 -18.65 0.58
C ALA A 162 5.66 -17.44 0.62
N ALA A 163 5.76 -16.57 1.62
CA ALA A 163 4.76 -15.54 1.86
C ALA A 163 5.35 -14.14 1.89
N GLU A 164 4.64 -13.21 1.27
CA GLU A 164 4.83 -11.77 1.42
C GLU A 164 4.19 -11.30 2.73
N PHE A 165 4.76 -10.25 3.34
CA PHE A 165 4.43 -9.79 4.68
C PHE A 165 2.95 -9.43 4.88
N ASN A 166 2.36 -8.59 4.03
CA ASN A 166 0.97 -8.15 4.17
C ASN A 166 -0.03 -9.30 4.14
N ILE A 167 0.22 -10.26 3.25
CA ILE A 167 -0.62 -11.47 3.15
C ILE A 167 -0.37 -12.41 4.34
N PHE A 168 0.89 -12.51 4.81
CA PHE A 168 1.24 -13.35 5.95
C PHE A 168 0.63 -12.86 7.26
N VAL A 169 0.53 -11.55 7.45
CA VAL A 169 -0.08 -10.96 8.67
C VAL A 169 -1.53 -11.35 8.80
N ASP A 170 -2.33 -11.31 7.72
CA ASP A 170 -3.74 -11.72 7.75
C ASP A 170 -4.14 -12.49 6.48
N PRO A 171 -3.73 -13.76 6.37
CA PRO A 171 -4.04 -14.57 5.18
C PRO A 171 -5.54 -14.83 5.01
N GLU A 172 -6.31 -14.90 6.09
CA GLU A 172 -7.76 -15.08 6.04
C GLU A 172 -8.44 -13.83 5.44
N ALA A 173 -8.01 -12.65 5.83
CA ALA A 173 -8.51 -11.40 5.24
C ALA A 173 -8.15 -11.29 3.75
N ALA A 174 -6.91 -11.63 3.39
CA ALA A 174 -6.48 -11.65 2.00
C ALA A 174 -7.31 -12.63 1.16
N GLU A 175 -7.58 -13.85 1.66
CA GLU A 175 -8.42 -14.82 0.95
C GLU A 175 -9.85 -14.27 0.74
N ILE A 176 -10.45 -13.62 1.72
CA ILE A 176 -11.76 -12.97 1.59
C ILE A 176 -11.72 -11.94 0.45
N VAL A 177 -10.67 -11.12 0.38
CA VAL A 177 -10.53 -10.10 -0.66
C VAL A 177 -10.38 -10.75 -2.03
N PHE A 178 -9.48 -11.73 -2.21
CA PHE A 178 -9.27 -12.39 -3.51
C PHE A 178 -10.50 -13.15 -4.00
N GLN A 179 -11.35 -13.66 -3.09
CA GLN A 179 -12.57 -14.39 -3.45
C GLN A 179 -13.82 -13.49 -3.48
N SER A 180 -13.69 -12.19 -3.32
CA SER A 180 -14.82 -11.24 -3.27
C SER A 180 -15.62 -11.11 -4.56
N GLY A 181 -15.04 -11.53 -5.69
CA GLY A 181 -15.63 -11.32 -7.02
C GLY A 181 -15.49 -9.91 -7.56
N LEU A 182 -14.83 -9.00 -6.83
CA LEU A 182 -14.52 -7.64 -7.30
C LEU A 182 -13.26 -7.64 -8.18
N PRO A 183 -13.10 -6.66 -9.08
CA PRO A 183 -11.86 -6.49 -9.83
C PRO A 183 -10.69 -6.20 -8.88
N ILE A 184 -9.65 -7.03 -8.93
CA ILE A 184 -8.45 -6.88 -8.10
C ILE A 184 -7.24 -6.62 -8.99
N VAL A 185 -6.39 -5.71 -8.55
CA VAL A 185 -5.08 -5.44 -9.14
C VAL A 185 -4.03 -5.64 -8.04
N MET A 186 -3.06 -6.49 -8.30
CA MET A 186 -2.04 -6.88 -7.33
C MET A 186 -0.66 -6.38 -7.74
N ALA A 187 -0.07 -5.52 -6.92
CA ALA A 187 1.34 -5.16 -6.95
C ALA A 187 2.09 -6.10 -5.99
N GLY A 188 2.41 -7.30 -6.46
CA GLY A 188 3.17 -8.28 -5.70
C GLY A 188 4.68 -8.05 -5.77
N LEU A 189 5.45 -8.86 -5.02
CA LEU A 189 6.92 -8.75 -4.98
C LEU A 189 7.57 -8.91 -6.37
N ASP A 190 6.92 -9.60 -7.30
CA ASP A 190 7.42 -9.79 -8.67
C ASP A 190 7.66 -8.47 -9.40
N VAL A 191 6.83 -7.48 -9.17
CA VAL A 191 6.97 -6.13 -9.71
C VAL A 191 7.67 -5.20 -8.73
N THR A 192 7.32 -5.23 -7.44
CA THR A 192 7.81 -4.23 -6.48
C THR A 192 9.31 -4.36 -6.21
N HIS A 193 9.87 -5.58 -6.25
CA HIS A 193 11.32 -5.80 -6.19
C HIS A 193 12.08 -5.22 -7.39
N ARG A 194 11.40 -4.88 -8.48
CA ARG A 194 11.99 -4.20 -9.65
C ARG A 194 11.90 -2.68 -9.54
N ALA A 195 10.98 -2.16 -8.74
CA ALA A 195 10.80 -0.74 -8.48
C ALA A 195 11.84 -0.19 -7.48
N GLN A 196 13.13 -0.49 -7.69
CA GLN A 196 14.20 -0.10 -6.80
C GLN A 196 14.57 1.38 -6.95
N ILE A 197 14.68 2.07 -5.82
CA ILE A 197 15.19 3.43 -5.75
C ILE A 197 16.69 3.37 -5.41
N MET A 198 17.51 3.93 -6.27
CA MET A 198 18.97 3.96 -6.12
C MET A 198 19.41 5.20 -5.35
N THR A 199 20.64 5.20 -4.83
CA THR A 199 21.19 6.35 -4.10
C THR A 199 21.15 7.64 -4.93
N ASN A 200 21.44 7.57 -6.23
CA ASN A 200 21.36 8.74 -7.11
C ASN A 200 19.92 9.25 -7.31
N ASP A 201 18.92 8.38 -7.22
CA ASP A 201 17.52 8.80 -7.28
C ASP A 201 17.14 9.55 -5.99
N ILE A 202 17.61 9.06 -4.82
CA ILE A 202 17.40 9.75 -3.53
C ILE A 202 18.02 11.15 -3.55
N GLU A 203 19.25 11.28 -4.06
CA GLU A 203 19.90 12.59 -4.20
C GLU A 203 19.15 13.50 -5.18
N ARG A 204 18.59 12.95 -6.26
CA ARG A 204 17.72 13.69 -7.18
C ARG A 204 16.48 14.22 -6.48
N PHE A 205 15.83 13.40 -5.64
CA PHE A 205 14.66 13.82 -4.86
C PHE A 205 15.04 14.90 -3.82
N ARG A 206 16.16 14.72 -3.12
CA ARG A 206 16.67 15.70 -2.16
C ARG A 206 16.96 17.06 -2.82
N ALA A 207 17.52 17.06 -4.03
CA ALA A 207 17.85 18.26 -4.79
C ALA A 207 16.62 19.10 -5.21
N ILE A 208 15.38 18.56 -5.12
CA ILE A 208 14.14 19.33 -5.33
C ILE A 208 14.00 20.42 -4.26
N GLY A 209 14.49 20.20 -3.03
CA GLY A 209 14.70 21.20 -2.01
C GLY A 209 13.45 21.66 -1.23
N ASN A 210 12.27 21.10 -1.49
CA ASN A 210 11.09 21.38 -0.66
C ASN A 210 11.02 20.43 0.55
N PRO A 211 10.28 20.78 1.61
CA PRO A 211 10.21 19.95 2.84
C PRO A 211 9.75 18.52 2.62
N VAL A 212 8.79 18.29 1.70
CA VAL A 212 8.24 16.95 1.43
C VAL A 212 9.28 16.10 0.72
N ALA A 213 9.95 16.62 -0.30
CA ALA A 213 11.00 15.91 -1.03
C ALA A 213 12.20 15.59 -0.12
N THR A 214 12.56 16.51 0.80
CA THR A 214 13.60 16.25 1.81
C THR A 214 13.18 15.10 2.74
N THR A 215 11.96 15.15 3.27
CA THR A 215 11.42 14.07 4.12
C THR A 215 11.41 12.72 3.39
N VAL A 216 10.96 12.69 2.13
CA VAL A 216 10.97 11.45 1.32
C VAL A 216 12.39 10.92 1.14
N ALA A 217 13.37 11.80 0.89
CA ALA A 217 14.76 11.38 0.77
C ALA A 217 15.30 10.80 2.09
N GLU A 218 14.96 11.39 3.24
CA GLU A 218 15.36 10.89 4.57
C GLU A 218 14.67 9.57 4.92
N LEU A 219 13.40 9.39 4.55
CA LEU A 219 12.70 8.09 4.67
C LEU A 219 13.41 7.01 3.84
N LEU A 220 13.78 7.34 2.60
CA LEU A 220 14.47 6.40 1.70
C LEU A 220 15.88 6.09 2.17
N ASP A 221 16.61 7.03 2.77
CA ASP A 221 17.93 6.77 3.36
C ASP A 221 17.82 5.71 4.47
N PHE A 222 16.85 5.85 5.37
CA PHE A 222 16.62 4.86 6.44
C PHE A 222 16.20 3.51 5.86
N PHE A 223 15.24 3.50 4.94
CA PHE A 223 14.71 2.28 4.32
C PHE A 223 15.77 1.52 3.51
N MET A 224 16.71 2.24 2.90
CA MET A 224 17.85 1.67 2.19
C MET A 224 18.75 0.84 3.10
N GLU A 225 18.94 1.22 4.37
CA GLU A 225 19.83 0.49 5.29
C GLU A 225 19.40 -0.98 5.49
N TYR A 226 18.10 -1.25 5.61
CA TYR A 226 17.59 -2.60 5.70
C TYR A 226 17.83 -3.40 4.40
N HIS A 227 17.67 -2.75 3.25
CA HIS A 227 17.74 -3.40 1.93
C HIS A 227 19.16 -3.57 1.40
N LYS A 228 20.15 -2.93 2.00
CA LYS A 228 21.58 -3.18 1.71
C LYS A 228 22.07 -4.56 2.15
N ALA A 229 21.30 -5.31 2.93
CA ALA A 229 21.70 -6.63 3.36
C ALA A 229 21.93 -7.56 2.14
N GLU A 230 23.11 -8.16 2.06
CA GLU A 230 23.55 -8.99 0.92
C GLU A 230 22.57 -10.11 0.56
N LYS A 231 21.84 -10.63 1.55
CA LYS A 231 20.82 -11.69 1.34
C LYS A 231 19.73 -11.33 0.34
N TRP A 232 19.46 -10.04 0.14
CA TRP A 232 18.41 -9.59 -0.77
C TRP A 232 18.87 -9.46 -2.22
N GLY A 233 20.17 -9.21 -2.46
CA GLY A 233 20.70 -8.99 -3.80
C GLY A 233 20.20 -7.74 -4.50
N PHE A 234 19.64 -6.77 -3.73
CA PHE A 234 19.15 -5.50 -4.28
C PHE A 234 20.30 -4.50 -4.49
N HIS A 235 20.18 -3.68 -5.51
CA HIS A 235 21.07 -2.54 -5.78
C HIS A 235 20.54 -1.24 -5.17
N GLY A 236 19.22 -1.18 -4.90
CA GLY A 236 18.51 -0.08 -4.30
C GLY A 236 17.39 -0.57 -3.36
N ALA A 237 16.68 0.34 -2.71
CA ALA A 237 15.53 0.00 -1.91
C ALA A 237 14.31 -0.27 -2.80
N PRO A 238 13.70 -1.47 -2.76
CA PRO A 238 12.42 -1.72 -3.43
C PRO A 238 11.34 -0.82 -2.83
N LEU A 239 10.66 -0.07 -3.66
CA LEU A 239 9.58 0.82 -3.24
C LEU A 239 8.24 0.16 -3.59
N HIS A 240 7.63 -0.50 -2.59
CA HIS A 240 6.51 -1.40 -2.82
C HIS A 240 5.19 -0.66 -3.08
N ASP A 241 4.70 0.07 -2.11
CA ASP A 241 3.35 0.64 -2.08
C ASP A 241 3.09 1.70 -3.17
N PRO A 242 4.06 2.57 -3.51
CA PRO A 242 3.88 3.51 -4.60
C PRO A 242 3.59 2.90 -5.95
N CYS A 243 3.88 1.60 -6.16
CA CYS A 243 3.49 0.88 -7.37
C CYS A 243 1.97 0.86 -7.57
N THR A 244 1.19 0.80 -6.48
CA THR A 244 -0.28 0.83 -6.52
C THR A 244 -0.81 2.14 -7.07
N ILE A 245 -0.26 3.25 -6.59
CA ILE A 245 -0.64 4.61 -7.02
C ILE A 245 -0.11 4.88 -8.43
N ALA A 246 1.14 4.49 -8.73
CA ALA A 246 1.72 4.66 -10.07
C ALA A 246 0.91 3.91 -11.13
N TRP A 247 0.38 2.71 -10.82
CA TRP A 247 -0.50 1.98 -11.72
C TRP A 247 -1.81 2.71 -12.01
N LEU A 248 -2.41 3.34 -11.00
CA LEU A 248 -3.62 4.15 -11.20
C LEU A 248 -3.38 5.37 -12.07
N LEU A 249 -2.17 5.95 -12.02
CA LEU A 249 -1.80 7.15 -12.77
C LEU A 249 -1.35 6.83 -14.19
N LYS A 250 -0.53 5.80 -14.35
CA LYS A 250 0.15 5.43 -15.60
C LYS A 250 0.25 3.90 -15.73
N PRO A 251 -0.86 3.20 -15.96
CA PRO A 251 -0.87 1.72 -16.06
C PRO A 251 0.05 1.19 -17.17
N GLU A 252 0.32 2.01 -18.20
CA GLU A 252 1.23 1.67 -19.28
C GLU A 252 2.69 1.48 -18.86
N MET A 253 3.08 1.93 -17.66
CA MET A 253 4.40 1.64 -17.08
C MET A 253 4.57 0.17 -16.70
N PHE A 254 3.46 -0.56 -16.57
CA PHE A 254 3.45 -1.91 -16.02
C PHE A 254 3.11 -2.95 -17.09
N THR A 255 3.81 -4.07 -17.05
CA THR A 255 3.35 -5.28 -17.71
C THR A 255 2.44 -6.04 -16.76
N THR A 256 1.26 -6.43 -17.23
CA THR A 256 0.27 -7.14 -16.42
C THR A 256 -0.18 -8.44 -17.05
N ILE A 257 -0.63 -9.38 -16.21
CA ILE A 257 -1.26 -10.64 -16.65
C ILE A 257 -2.51 -10.91 -15.80
N GLU A 258 -3.52 -11.53 -16.41
CA GLU A 258 -4.73 -11.96 -15.70
C GLU A 258 -4.59 -13.42 -15.25
N ARG A 259 -4.70 -13.66 -13.93
CA ARG A 259 -4.63 -15.02 -13.37
C ARG A 259 -5.63 -15.19 -12.21
N TRP A 260 -5.93 -16.44 -11.92
CA TRP A 260 -6.60 -16.76 -10.67
C TRP A 260 -5.58 -16.77 -9.53
N VAL A 261 -5.97 -16.17 -8.41
CA VAL A 261 -5.19 -16.09 -7.18
C VAL A 261 -6.07 -16.55 -6.02
N GLY A 262 -5.54 -17.44 -5.20
CA GLY A 262 -6.06 -17.79 -3.89
C GLY A 262 -4.98 -17.64 -2.83
N VAL A 263 -5.33 -17.74 -1.56
CA VAL A 263 -4.38 -17.59 -0.45
C VAL A 263 -4.35 -18.88 0.37
N GLU A 264 -3.14 -19.37 0.62
CA GLU A 264 -2.94 -20.53 1.52
C GLU A 264 -3.02 -20.07 2.98
N THR A 265 -4.05 -20.53 3.68
CA THR A 265 -4.34 -20.09 5.07
C THR A 265 -3.92 -21.10 6.15
N GLN A 266 -3.58 -22.35 5.80
CA GLN A 266 -3.41 -23.44 6.78
C GLN A 266 -2.05 -24.15 6.71
N GLY A 267 -1.35 -24.08 5.58
CA GLY A 267 -0.13 -24.85 5.34
C GLY A 267 1.00 -24.46 6.29
N LYS A 268 1.63 -25.45 6.90
CA LYS A 268 2.74 -25.24 7.85
C LYS A 268 3.90 -24.37 7.28
N TYR A 269 4.20 -24.52 5.99
CA TYR A 269 5.29 -23.83 5.32
C TYR A 269 4.82 -22.78 4.30
N THR A 270 3.55 -22.84 3.92
CA THR A 270 2.97 -22.05 2.83
C THR A 270 1.89 -21.08 3.27
N GLN A 271 1.63 -21.02 4.57
CA GLN A 271 0.69 -20.06 5.14
C GLN A 271 1.03 -18.65 4.70
N GLY A 272 0.02 -17.91 4.21
CA GLY A 272 0.18 -16.57 3.66
C GLY A 272 0.75 -16.52 2.24
N MET A 273 0.97 -17.68 1.59
CA MET A 273 1.36 -17.73 0.19
C MET A 273 0.17 -17.36 -0.70
N THR A 274 0.36 -16.44 -1.63
CA THR A 274 -0.55 -16.27 -2.76
C THR A 274 -0.29 -17.36 -3.79
N VAL A 275 -1.31 -18.19 -4.01
CA VAL A 275 -1.27 -19.30 -4.97
C VAL A 275 -1.78 -18.76 -6.31
N VAL A 276 -0.86 -18.47 -7.21
CA VAL A 276 -1.15 -17.96 -8.54
C VAL A 276 -1.25 -19.11 -9.54
N ASP A 277 -2.42 -19.30 -10.14
CA ASP A 277 -2.60 -20.31 -11.19
C ASP A 277 -2.04 -19.83 -12.54
N TYR A 278 -0.71 -19.77 -12.62
CA TYR A 278 0.00 -19.23 -13.77
C TYR A 278 -0.32 -19.96 -15.08
N TYR A 279 -0.50 -21.27 -15.03
CA TYR A 279 -0.75 -22.13 -16.18
C TYR A 279 -2.23 -22.51 -16.37
N SER A 280 -3.14 -21.93 -15.60
CA SER A 280 -4.59 -22.21 -15.64
C SER A 280 -4.92 -23.70 -15.38
N LEU A 281 -4.24 -24.31 -14.41
CA LEU A 281 -4.37 -25.73 -14.08
C LEU A 281 -5.59 -26.02 -13.21
N THR A 282 -6.08 -25.04 -12.42
CA THR A 282 -7.22 -25.22 -11.54
C THR A 282 -8.56 -25.19 -12.28
N GLY A 283 -8.61 -24.62 -13.48
CA GLY A 283 -9.84 -24.36 -14.21
C GLY A 283 -10.64 -23.16 -13.70
N ASN A 284 -10.15 -22.45 -12.67
CA ASN A 284 -10.77 -21.23 -12.17
C ASN A 284 -10.59 -20.07 -13.16
N LYS A 285 -11.60 -19.20 -13.24
CA LYS A 285 -11.47 -17.97 -14.02
C LYS A 285 -10.52 -17.00 -13.33
N PRO A 286 -9.73 -16.21 -14.09
CA PRO A 286 -8.93 -15.15 -13.52
C PRO A 286 -9.79 -14.22 -12.65
N ASN A 287 -9.28 -13.89 -11.47
CA ASN A 287 -9.87 -12.94 -10.52
C ASN A 287 -8.97 -11.73 -10.26
N THR A 288 -7.74 -11.74 -10.76
CA THR A 288 -6.72 -10.75 -10.41
C THR A 288 -5.88 -10.35 -11.62
N THR A 289 -5.70 -9.03 -11.80
CA THR A 289 -4.69 -8.44 -12.66
C THR A 289 -3.38 -8.36 -11.88
N LEU A 290 -2.37 -9.11 -12.28
CA LEU A 290 -1.05 -9.15 -11.64
C LEU A 290 -0.08 -8.22 -12.36
N MET A 291 0.58 -7.32 -11.65
CA MET A 291 1.72 -6.57 -12.17
C MET A 291 2.95 -7.46 -12.12
N VAL A 292 3.62 -7.65 -13.24
CA VAL A 292 4.78 -8.57 -13.35
C VAL A 292 6.08 -7.89 -13.75
N ASP A 293 6.01 -6.68 -14.31
CA ASP A 293 7.18 -5.86 -14.67
C ASP A 293 6.82 -4.38 -14.65
N ILE A 294 7.84 -3.53 -14.57
CA ILE A 294 7.71 -2.07 -14.49
C ILE A 294 8.82 -1.37 -15.28
N ASP A 295 8.49 -0.30 -15.99
CA ASP A 295 9.47 0.69 -16.43
C ASP A 295 9.96 1.49 -15.21
N ARG A 296 11.06 1.01 -14.61
CA ARG A 296 11.65 1.63 -13.42
C ARG A 296 12.00 3.11 -13.63
N GLN A 297 12.54 3.46 -14.81
CA GLN A 297 12.95 4.85 -15.05
C GLN A 297 11.73 5.77 -15.10
N ALA A 298 10.68 5.36 -15.81
CA ALA A 298 9.43 6.12 -15.84
C ALA A 298 8.80 6.25 -14.44
N PHE A 299 8.91 5.22 -13.60
CA PHE A 299 8.45 5.26 -12.20
C PHE A 299 9.22 6.28 -11.35
N VAL A 300 10.55 6.30 -11.44
CA VAL A 300 11.39 7.29 -10.73
C VAL A 300 11.11 8.71 -11.22
N ASP A 301 10.93 8.88 -12.53
CA ASP A 301 10.62 10.18 -13.12
C ASP A 301 9.24 10.70 -12.66
N LEU A 302 8.26 9.82 -12.55
CA LEU A 302 6.94 10.16 -11.98
C LEU A 302 7.08 10.61 -10.51
N LEU A 303 7.82 9.89 -9.69
CA LEU A 303 8.06 10.29 -8.29
C LEU A 303 8.72 11.66 -8.19
N ALA A 304 9.77 11.92 -8.99
CA ALA A 304 10.45 13.22 -9.00
C ALA A 304 9.51 14.36 -9.45
N GLU A 305 8.69 14.12 -10.49
CA GLU A 305 7.68 15.07 -10.97
C GLU A 305 6.69 15.43 -9.86
N ARG A 306 6.14 14.42 -9.17
CA ARG A 306 5.14 14.64 -8.13
C ARG A 306 5.73 15.22 -6.85
N LEU A 307 6.98 14.93 -6.52
CA LEU A 307 7.67 15.60 -5.41
C LEU A 307 7.88 17.10 -5.69
N ALA A 308 8.15 17.47 -6.93
CA ALA A 308 8.29 18.88 -7.32
C ALA A 308 6.97 19.67 -7.19
N TYR A 309 5.81 19.01 -7.24
CA TYR A 309 4.50 19.64 -7.02
C TYR A 309 4.42 20.39 -5.69
N TYR A 310 5.03 19.87 -4.64
CA TYR A 310 5.06 20.50 -3.31
C TYR A 310 5.95 21.74 -3.20
N SER A 311 6.67 22.12 -4.25
CA SER A 311 7.44 23.37 -4.29
C SER A 311 6.58 24.59 -4.60
N ALA A 312 5.37 24.37 -5.17
CA ALA A 312 4.44 25.42 -5.57
C ALA A 312 3.28 25.62 -4.57
N ALA A 313 3.21 24.80 -3.51
CA ALA A 313 2.10 24.75 -2.54
C ALA A 313 2.38 25.54 -1.25
#